data_d501095a9a31558686fa14631ce17926
#
_entry.id   d501095a9a31558686fa14631ce17926
#
_cell.length_a   1.000
_cell.length_b   1.000
_cell.length_c   1.000
_cell.angle_alpha   90.00
_cell.angle_beta   90.00
_cell.angle_gamma   90.00
#
_symmetry.space_group_name_H-M   'P 1'
#
loop_
_entity.id
_entity.type
_entity.pdbx_description
1 polymer ?
#
loop_
_entity_poly.entity_id
_entity_poly.type
_entity_poly.pdbx_seq_one_letter_code
_entity_poly.pdbx_strand_id
1 'polypeptide(L)'
;TWFSLRLPYRRRPDIWMVNLMILLDALTAAQTVEFCRRFGMRRGDEKRVLAVKQLGAARLKRLHSARARPSEIYSILEPLSYESILFLSIKHGGGQFRKNIEDFLCFYNGMPIRINGGDIHQLGCGPGPLYQRIFSAVLEARLNGEVQSRQDELALARNLIRRYAAADREVKGAGRNEQER
;
A
#
# COMPACT_ATOMS: atom_id res chain seq x y z
N THR A 1 -2.67 -23.26 10.37
CA THR A 1 -4.12 -23.39 10.66
C THR A 1 -4.79 -22.06 10.94
N TRP A 2 -4.16 -21.14 11.69
CA TRP A 2 -4.69 -19.82 12.00
C TRP A 2 -4.82 -18.93 10.73
N PHE A 3 -3.81 -18.96 9.87
CA PHE A 3 -3.82 -18.24 8.59
C PHE A 3 -4.81 -18.80 7.55
N SER A 4 -5.12 -20.09 7.61
CA SER A 4 -6.03 -20.73 6.65
C SER A 4 -7.49 -20.37 6.87
N LEU A 5 -7.89 -19.94 8.07
CA LEU A 5 -9.29 -19.75 8.47
C LEU A 5 -9.83 -18.34 8.25
N ARG A 6 -8.97 -17.33 8.01
CA ARG A 6 -9.38 -15.90 7.99
C ARG A 6 -8.94 -15.10 6.77
N LEU A 7 -8.42 -15.74 5.72
CA LEU A 7 -7.84 -14.99 4.61
C LEU A 7 -8.73 -15.00 3.37
N PRO A 8 -8.93 -13.82 2.74
CA PRO A 8 -9.53 -13.72 1.42
C PRO A 8 -8.60 -14.24 0.30
N TYR A 9 -7.42 -14.74 0.66
CA TYR A 9 -6.48 -15.28 -0.31
C TYR A 9 -6.92 -16.66 -0.79
N ARG A 10 -7.30 -16.72 -2.05
CA ARG A 10 -7.75 -17.95 -2.73
C ARG A 10 -6.62 -18.92 -3.05
N ARG A 11 -5.34 -18.57 -2.81
CA ARG A 11 -4.21 -19.46 -3.08
C ARG A 11 -3.48 -19.85 -1.80
N ARG A 12 -2.90 -21.03 -1.80
CA ARG A 12 -2.01 -21.47 -0.73
C ARG A 12 -0.70 -20.67 -0.80
N PRO A 13 -0.12 -20.25 0.35
CA PRO A 13 1.17 -19.59 0.37
C PRO A 13 2.26 -20.54 -0.12
N ASP A 14 3.25 -19.99 -0.79
CA ASP A 14 4.46 -20.70 -1.20
C ASP A 14 5.38 -20.87 0.03
N ILE A 15 5.21 -21.95 0.78
CA ILE A 15 5.96 -22.17 2.05
C ILE A 15 7.47 -22.19 1.81
N TRP A 16 7.92 -22.73 0.66
CA TRP A 16 9.34 -22.71 0.31
C TRP A 16 9.91 -21.29 0.24
N MET A 17 9.11 -20.31 -0.21
CA MET A 17 9.49 -18.90 -0.27
C MET A 17 9.65 -18.29 1.14
N VAL A 18 8.76 -18.62 2.07
CA VAL A 18 8.87 -18.20 3.47
C VAL A 18 10.14 -18.79 4.10
N ASN A 19 10.42 -20.08 3.88
CA ASN A 19 11.62 -20.74 4.36
C ASN A 19 12.89 -20.12 3.76
N LEU A 20 12.85 -19.77 2.48
CA LEU A 20 13.95 -19.08 1.82
C LEU A 20 14.19 -17.70 2.45
N MET A 21 13.14 -16.93 2.71
CA MET A 21 13.28 -15.63 3.39
C MET A 21 13.88 -15.77 4.78
N ILE A 22 13.53 -16.81 5.52
CA ILE A 22 14.13 -17.13 6.83
C ILE A 22 15.62 -17.46 6.68
N LEU A 23 15.97 -18.30 5.71
CA LEU A 23 17.36 -18.68 5.44
C LEU A 23 18.22 -17.48 5.06
N LEU A 24 17.69 -16.58 4.24
CA LEU A 24 18.40 -15.40 3.75
C LEU A 24 18.31 -14.19 4.71
N ASP A 25 17.67 -14.35 5.88
CA ASP A 25 17.39 -13.20 6.76
C ASP A 25 18.67 -12.50 7.27
N ALA A 26 19.71 -13.26 7.57
CA ALA A 26 21.00 -12.73 8.01
C ALA A 26 21.79 -12.01 6.92
N LEU A 27 21.47 -12.21 5.63
CA LEU A 27 22.16 -11.58 4.52
C LEU A 27 21.70 -10.13 4.35
N THR A 28 22.62 -9.26 3.93
CA THR A 28 22.28 -7.91 3.46
C THR A 28 21.49 -7.96 2.15
N ALA A 29 20.86 -6.85 1.76
CA ALA A 29 20.16 -6.76 0.48
C ALA A 29 21.09 -7.07 -0.70
N ALA A 30 22.33 -6.54 -0.69
CA ALA A 30 23.33 -6.80 -1.74
C ALA A 30 23.73 -8.28 -1.82
N GLN A 31 24.00 -8.91 -0.67
CA GLN A 31 24.30 -10.35 -0.61
C GLN A 31 23.10 -11.20 -1.06
N THR A 32 21.90 -10.77 -0.77
CA THR A 32 20.68 -11.45 -1.22
C THR A 32 20.53 -11.38 -2.73
N VAL A 33 20.79 -10.24 -3.36
CA VAL A 33 20.81 -10.10 -4.83
C VAL A 33 21.83 -11.04 -5.44
N GLU A 34 23.06 -11.07 -4.89
CA GLU A 34 24.12 -11.95 -5.39
C GLU A 34 23.76 -13.43 -5.25
N PHE A 35 23.15 -13.80 -4.12
CA PHE A 35 22.60 -15.16 -3.93
C PHE A 35 21.56 -15.49 -5.01
N CYS A 36 20.57 -14.62 -5.22
CA CYS A 36 19.51 -14.84 -6.20
C CYS A 36 20.08 -14.99 -7.62
N ARG A 37 21.07 -14.16 -7.97
CA ARG A 37 21.76 -14.22 -9.26
C ARG A 37 22.52 -15.53 -9.43
N ARG A 38 23.29 -15.94 -8.42
CA ARG A 38 24.11 -17.15 -8.44
C ARG A 38 23.27 -18.42 -8.58
N PHE A 39 22.11 -18.46 -7.95
CA PHE A 39 21.19 -19.60 -8.00
C PHE A 39 20.12 -19.50 -9.09
N GLY A 40 20.23 -18.54 -10.01
CA GLY A 40 19.33 -18.39 -11.15
C GLY A 40 17.85 -18.18 -10.75
N MET A 41 17.60 -17.49 -9.64
CA MET A 41 16.25 -17.23 -9.18
C MET A 41 15.45 -16.38 -10.17
N ARG A 42 14.16 -16.63 -10.27
CA ARG A 42 13.25 -15.82 -11.09
C ARG A 42 13.16 -14.40 -10.53
N ARG A 43 13.12 -13.39 -11.41
CA ARG A 43 13.02 -11.97 -11.01
C ARG A 43 11.83 -11.67 -10.08
N GLY A 44 10.72 -12.41 -10.25
CA GLY A 44 9.55 -12.27 -9.37
C GLY A 44 9.83 -12.71 -7.94
N ASP A 45 10.55 -13.81 -7.77
CA ASP A 45 10.90 -14.37 -6.46
C ASP A 45 11.97 -13.51 -5.77
N GLU A 46 12.97 -13.05 -6.53
CA GLU A 46 13.95 -12.08 -6.03
C GLU A 46 13.28 -10.81 -5.48
N LYS A 47 12.33 -10.22 -6.23
CA LYS A 47 11.57 -9.05 -5.78
C LYS A 47 10.83 -9.31 -4.48
N ARG A 48 10.21 -10.48 -4.30
CA ARG A 48 9.48 -10.86 -3.07
C ARG A 48 10.41 -10.90 -1.85
N VAL A 49 11.60 -11.48 -2.00
CA VAL A 49 12.61 -11.54 -0.92
C VAL A 49 13.16 -10.16 -0.60
N LEU A 50 13.50 -9.37 -1.62
CA LEU A 50 14.09 -8.05 -1.45
C LEU A 50 13.09 -7.04 -0.87
N ALA A 51 11.82 -7.14 -1.19
CA ALA A 51 10.78 -6.23 -0.69
C ALA A 51 10.78 -6.14 0.85
N VAL A 52 11.00 -7.27 1.54
CA VAL A 52 11.09 -7.29 3.00
C VAL A 52 12.36 -6.58 3.51
N LYS A 53 13.49 -6.81 2.85
CA LYS A 53 14.77 -6.19 3.24
C LYS A 53 14.79 -4.68 2.98
N GLN A 54 14.01 -4.23 1.99
CA GLN A 54 13.86 -2.82 1.61
C GLN A 54 12.80 -2.08 2.43
N LEU A 55 12.07 -2.77 3.31
CA LEU A 55 10.98 -2.15 4.08
C LEU A 55 11.45 -0.99 4.95
N GLY A 56 12.68 -1.05 5.45
CA GLY A 56 13.28 0.01 6.26
C GLY A 56 12.77 0.05 7.71
N ALA A 57 13.63 0.53 8.61
CA ALA A 57 13.35 0.55 10.06
C ALA A 57 12.14 1.44 10.42
N ALA A 58 11.95 2.56 9.72
CA ALA A 58 10.85 3.49 9.99
C ALA A 58 9.47 2.85 9.75
N ARG A 59 9.32 2.11 8.63
CA ARG A 59 8.07 1.40 8.30
C ARG A 59 7.83 0.25 9.28
N LEU A 60 8.86 -0.51 9.63
CA LEU A 60 8.76 -1.56 10.64
C LEU A 60 8.34 -0.98 12.00
N LYS A 61 8.96 0.12 12.44
CA LYS A 61 8.58 0.82 13.68
C LYS A 61 7.11 1.25 13.63
N ARG A 62 6.62 1.69 12.46
CA ARG A 62 5.21 2.07 12.29
C ARG A 62 4.28 0.88 12.48
N LEU A 63 4.63 -0.30 11.96
CA LEU A 63 3.86 -1.53 12.16
C LEU A 63 3.85 -2.02 13.62
N HIS A 64 4.81 -1.61 14.46
CA HIS A 64 4.79 -1.87 15.90
C HIS A 64 3.95 -0.86 16.69
N SER A 65 3.50 0.23 16.08
CA SER A 65 2.81 1.32 16.78
C SER A 65 1.30 1.06 16.89
N ALA A 66 0.76 1.20 18.10
CA ALA A 66 -0.68 1.22 18.32
C ALA A 66 -1.36 2.50 17.76
N ARG A 67 -0.57 3.52 17.41
CA ARG A 67 -1.06 4.78 16.83
C ARG A 67 -0.94 4.80 15.30
N ALA A 68 -0.58 3.68 14.67
CA ALA A 68 -0.55 3.60 13.21
C ALA A 68 -1.98 3.69 12.66
N ARG A 69 -2.18 4.57 11.68
CA ARG A 69 -3.48 4.67 10.99
C ARG A 69 -3.67 3.46 10.07
N PRO A 70 -4.92 3.02 9.87
CA PRO A 70 -5.22 1.95 8.91
C PRO A 70 -4.61 2.16 7.52
N SER A 71 -4.68 3.38 6.99
CA SER A 71 -4.09 3.73 5.69
C SER A 71 -2.56 3.60 5.66
N GLU A 72 -1.88 3.89 6.77
CA GLU A 72 -0.42 3.72 6.86
C GLU A 72 -0.04 2.24 6.90
N ILE A 73 -0.78 1.42 7.67
CA ILE A 73 -0.60 -0.04 7.69
C ILE A 73 -0.81 -0.61 6.30
N TYR A 74 -1.90 -0.18 5.62
CA TYR A 74 -2.21 -0.57 4.25
C TYR A 74 -1.07 -0.23 3.29
N SER A 75 -0.61 1.02 3.28
CA SER A 75 0.45 1.49 2.37
C SER A 75 1.78 0.75 2.55
N ILE A 76 2.05 0.24 3.76
CA ILE A 76 3.26 -0.53 4.05
C ILE A 76 3.13 -1.98 3.58
N LEU A 77 1.96 -2.60 3.79
CA LEU A 77 1.77 -4.04 3.59
C LEU A 77 1.23 -4.41 2.21
N GLU A 78 0.46 -3.53 1.57
CA GLU A 78 -0.16 -3.79 0.26
C GLU A 78 0.86 -4.13 -0.84
N PRO A 79 2.03 -3.45 -0.94
CA PRO A 79 3.02 -3.82 -1.96
C PRO A 79 3.74 -5.15 -1.70
N LEU A 80 3.56 -5.75 -0.53
CA LEU A 80 4.25 -6.97 -0.14
C LEU A 80 3.48 -8.21 -0.61
N SER A 81 4.22 -9.25 -0.95
CA SER A 81 3.60 -10.55 -1.18
C SER A 81 3.07 -11.15 0.13
N TYR A 82 2.10 -12.05 0.01
CA TYR A 82 1.56 -12.74 1.17
C TYR A 82 2.64 -13.49 1.97
N GLU A 83 3.57 -14.12 1.29
CA GLU A 83 4.70 -14.82 1.90
C GLU A 83 5.64 -13.85 2.63
N SER A 84 5.83 -12.64 2.08
CA SER A 84 6.60 -11.58 2.76
C SER A 84 5.92 -11.13 4.05
N ILE A 85 4.60 -10.99 4.05
CA ILE A 85 3.80 -10.65 5.24
C ILE A 85 3.86 -11.79 6.28
N LEU A 86 3.77 -13.05 5.83
CA LEU A 86 3.95 -14.21 6.70
C LEU A 86 5.33 -14.25 7.36
N PHE A 87 6.38 -14.04 6.57
CA PHE A 87 7.74 -13.97 7.08
C PHE A 87 7.89 -12.87 8.14
N LEU A 88 7.39 -11.65 7.86
CA LEU A 88 7.40 -10.55 8.83
C LEU A 88 6.64 -10.90 10.11
N SER A 89 5.52 -11.59 10.00
CA SER A 89 4.72 -12.04 11.13
C SER A 89 5.47 -13.06 12.00
N ILE A 90 6.25 -13.96 11.38
CA ILE A 90 7.10 -14.92 12.08
C ILE A 90 8.25 -14.19 12.78
N LYS A 91 8.91 -13.28 12.08
CA LYS A 91 10.09 -12.57 12.55
C LYS A 91 9.79 -11.57 13.69
N HIS A 92 8.69 -10.85 13.60
CA HIS A 92 8.31 -9.77 14.51
C HIS A 92 7.06 -10.08 15.36
N GLY A 93 6.57 -11.28 15.28
CA GLY A 93 5.26 -11.79 15.60
C GLY A 93 4.78 -11.69 17.05
N GLY A 94 4.69 -10.49 17.62
CA GLY A 94 4.09 -10.27 18.94
C GLY A 94 3.34 -8.95 19.05
N GLY A 95 2.44 -8.86 20.05
CA GLY A 95 1.79 -7.62 20.44
C GLY A 95 1.09 -6.86 19.30
N GLN A 96 1.35 -5.57 19.23
CA GLN A 96 0.70 -4.67 18.27
C GLN A 96 1.06 -4.95 16.81
N PHE A 97 2.28 -5.42 16.54
CA PHE A 97 2.71 -5.77 15.18
C PHE A 97 1.80 -6.84 14.57
N ARG A 98 1.58 -7.90 15.32
CA ARG A 98 0.69 -8.99 14.90
C ARG A 98 -0.72 -8.50 14.67
N LYS A 99 -1.26 -7.69 15.60
CA LYS A 99 -2.59 -7.10 15.44
C LYS A 99 -2.71 -6.28 14.17
N ASN A 100 -1.74 -5.43 13.87
CA ASN A 100 -1.76 -4.59 12.66
C ASN A 100 -1.72 -5.43 11.37
N ILE A 101 -0.97 -6.56 11.37
CA ILE A 101 -1.00 -7.51 10.25
C ILE A 101 -2.37 -8.19 10.14
N GLU A 102 -2.95 -8.63 11.26
CA GLU A 102 -4.28 -9.24 11.29
C GLU A 102 -5.35 -8.28 10.76
N ASP A 103 -5.33 -7.03 11.22
CA ASP A 103 -6.26 -5.99 10.78
C ASP A 103 -6.11 -5.72 9.28
N PHE A 104 -4.88 -5.66 8.76
CA PHE A 104 -4.64 -5.55 7.33
C PHE A 104 -5.24 -6.72 6.55
N LEU A 105 -4.95 -7.95 6.96
CA LEU A 105 -5.38 -9.14 6.24
C LEU A 105 -6.90 -9.36 6.31
N CYS A 106 -7.55 -8.98 7.41
CA CYS A 106 -8.97 -9.21 7.63
C CYS A 106 -9.86 -8.07 7.14
N PHE A 107 -9.38 -6.83 7.21
CA PHE A 107 -10.24 -5.65 7.02
C PHE A 107 -9.74 -4.69 5.94
N TYR A 108 -8.43 -4.47 5.82
CA TYR A 108 -7.92 -3.41 4.95
C TYR A 108 -7.59 -3.92 3.55
N ASN A 109 -7.07 -5.15 3.45
CA ASN A 109 -6.70 -5.74 2.17
C ASN A 109 -7.93 -6.00 1.30
N GLY A 110 -7.92 -5.40 0.11
CA GLY A 110 -9.06 -5.51 -0.81
C GLY A 110 -10.29 -4.69 -0.40
N MET A 111 -10.13 -3.69 0.49
CA MET A 111 -11.22 -2.78 0.83
C MET A 111 -11.79 -2.10 -0.42
N PRO A 112 -13.08 -2.29 -0.75
CA PRO A 112 -13.66 -1.74 -1.97
C PRO A 112 -13.94 -0.25 -1.83
N ILE A 113 -13.60 0.52 -2.87
CA ILE A 113 -14.11 1.87 -3.10
C ILE A 113 -15.44 1.74 -3.85
N ARG A 114 -16.43 2.55 -3.50
CA ARG A 114 -17.79 2.51 -4.08
C ARG A 114 -17.96 3.43 -5.26
N ILE A 115 -17.08 4.42 -5.43
CA ILE A 115 -17.04 5.27 -6.61
C ILE A 115 -16.19 4.65 -7.71
N ASN A 116 -16.47 5.00 -8.95
CA ASN A 116 -15.77 4.51 -10.13
C ASN A 116 -15.29 5.66 -11.04
N GLY A 117 -14.60 5.33 -12.13
CA GLY A 117 -14.09 6.31 -13.08
C GLY A 117 -15.17 7.15 -13.75
N GLY A 118 -16.35 6.58 -13.98
CA GLY A 118 -17.52 7.30 -14.51
C GLY A 118 -18.01 8.40 -13.57
N ASP A 119 -18.02 8.11 -12.26
CA ASP A 119 -18.39 9.09 -11.23
C ASP A 119 -17.43 10.29 -11.24
N ILE A 120 -16.13 10.03 -11.32
CA ILE A 120 -15.09 11.06 -11.37
C ILE A 120 -15.22 11.89 -12.65
N HIS A 121 -15.52 11.24 -13.78
CA HIS A 121 -15.76 11.92 -15.05
C HIS A 121 -16.99 12.84 -14.98
N GLN A 122 -18.10 12.40 -14.40
CA GLN A 122 -19.30 13.21 -14.19
C GLN A 122 -19.05 14.42 -13.26
N LEU A 123 -18.04 14.34 -12.39
CA LEU A 123 -17.60 15.47 -11.55
C LEU A 123 -16.71 16.48 -12.32
N GLY A 124 -16.52 16.29 -13.64
CA GLY A 124 -15.79 17.21 -14.50
C GLY A 124 -14.28 16.96 -14.55
N CYS A 125 -13.81 15.83 -14.06
CA CYS A 125 -12.40 15.45 -14.14
C CYS A 125 -12.20 14.49 -15.33
N GLY A 126 -11.32 14.83 -16.26
CA GLY A 126 -10.93 13.96 -17.39
C GLY A 126 -9.95 12.86 -16.95
N PRO A 127 -9.86 11.74 -17.72
CA PRO A 127 -8.94 10.66 -17.41
C PRO A 127 -7.49 11.16 -17.39
N GLY A 128 -6.73 10.73 -16.36
CA GLY A 128 -5.34 11.14 -16.18
C GLY A 128 -4.77 10.83 -14.80
N PRO A 129 -3.55 11.30 -14.49
CA PRO A 129 -2.89 11.04 -13.21
C PRO A 129 -3.71 11.50 -11.98
N LEU A 130 -4.59 12.48 -12.16
CA LEU A 130 -5.46 13.00 -11.12
C LEU A 130 -6.47 11.94 -10.66
N TYR A 131 -6.94 11.06 -11.55
CA TYR A 131 -7.80 9.94 -11.18
C TYR A 131 -7.19 9.08 -10.09
N GLN A 132 -5.96 8.65 -10.29
CA GLN A 132 -5.26 7.81 -9.33
C GLN A 132 -5.09 8.51 -7.98
N ARG A 133 -4.76 9.80 -8.00
CA ARG A 133 -4.65 10.61 -6.78
C ARG A 133 -5.96 10.70 -6.02
N ILE A 134 -7.08 10.89 -6.72
CA ILE A 134 -8.41 10.94 -6.10
C ILE A 134 -8.77 9.58 -5.50
N PHE A 135 -8.61 8.49 -6.25
CA PHE A 135 -8.91 7.14 -5.75
C PHE A 135 -8.04 6.77 -4.55
N SER A 136 -6.75 7.10 -4.57
CA SER A 136 -5.85 6.86 -3.43
C SER A 136 -6.30 7.65 -2.19
N ALA A 137 -6.67 8.92 -2.34
CA ALA A 137 -7.14 9.74 -1.23
C ALA A 137 -8.51 9.28 -0.68
N VAL A 138 -9.41 8.83 -1.55
CA VAL A 138 -10.69 8.24 -1.13
C VAL A 138 -10.48 6.92 -0.40
N LEU A 139 -9.59 6.06 -0.90
CA LEU A 139 -9.23 4.82 -0.22
C LEU A 139 -8.60 5.09 1.16
N GLU A 140 -7.70 6.06 1.24
CA GLU A 140 -7.09 6.47 2.51
C GLU A 140 -8.14 6.93 3.53
N ALA A 141 -9.05 7.82 3.13
CA ALA A 141 -10.13 8.30 3.98
C ALA A 141 -11.07 7.16 4.42
N ARG A 142 -11.34 6.21 3.50
CA ARG A 142 -12.17 5.04 3.81
C ARG A 142 -11.50 4.10 4.79
N LEU A 143 -10.22 3.79 4.60
CA LEU A 143 -9.43 2.98 5.52
C LEU A 143 -9.40 3.59 6.92
N ASN A 144 -9.28 4.92 7.00
CA ASN A 144 -9.27 5.66 8.27
C ASN A 144 -10.67 5.86 8.88
N GLY A 145 -11.74 5.41 8.20
CA GLY A 145 -13.12 5.56 8.67
C GLY A 145 -13.70 6.97 8.52
N GLU A 146 -13.03 7.85 7.79
CA GLU A 146 -13.44 9.25 7.55
C GLU A 146 -14.62 9.32 6.56
N VAL A 147 -14.75 8.34 5.66
CA VAL A 147 -15.86 8.18 4.73
C VAL A 147 -16.43 6.75 4.83
N GLN A 148 -17.76 6.63 4.85
CA GLN A 148 -18.42 5.34 5.06
C GLN A 148 -19.42 4.98 3.95
N SER A 149 -19.99 5.99 3.31
CA SER A 149 -20.98 5.82 2.24
C SER A 149 -20.42 6.24 0.87
N ARG A 150 -21.10 5.80 -0.22
CA ARG A 150 -20.79 6.27 -1.57
C ARG A 150 -20.97 7.79 -1.69
N GLN A 151 -21.91 8.36 -0.96
CA GLN A 151 -22.16 9.80 -0.96
C GLN A 151 -20.99 10.57 -0.35
N ASP A 152 -20.41 10.07 0.76
CA ASP A 152 -19.22 10.66 1.39
C ASP A 152 -18.03 10.59 0.44
N GLU A 153 -17.82 9.44 -0.23
CA GLU A 153 -16.75 9.25 -1.21
C GLU A 153 -16.89 10.24 -2.39
N LEU A 154 -18.11 10.45 -2.91
CA LEU A 154 -18.39 11.43 -3.96
C LEU A 154 -18.16 12.87 -3.48
N ALA A 155 -18.57 13.20 -2.27
CA ALA A 155 -18.35 14.51 -1.68
C ALA A 155 -16.85 14.81 -1.52
N LEU A 156 -16.09 13.84 -1.01
CA LEU A 156 -14.64 13.94 -0.88
C LEU A 156 -13.97 14.11 -2.27
N ALA A 157 -14.34 13.27 -3.24
CA ALA A 157 -13.81 13.35 -4.60
C ALA A 157 -14.07 14.73 -5.24
N ARG A 158 -15.29 15.27 -5.09
CA ARG A 158 -15.64 16.62 -5.57
C ARG A 158 -14.78 17.71 -4.94
N ASN A 159 -14.55 17.62 -3.63
CA ASN A 159 -13.70 18.58 -2.91
C ASN A 159 -12.24 18.50 -3.38
N LEU A 160 -11.72 17.30 -3.58
CA LEU A 160 -10.37 17.09 -4.11
C LEU A 160 -10.21 17.66 -5.52
N ILE A 161 -11.16 17.40 -6.42
CA ILE A 161 -11.15 17.94 -7.79
C ILE A 161 -11.08 19.45 -7.75
N ARG A 162 -11.91 20.12 -6.94
CA ARG A 162 -11.91 21.60 -6.79
C ARG A 162 -10.55 22.11 -6.28
N ARG A 163 -9.97 21.47 -5.28
CA ARG A 163 -8.66 21.86 -4.73
C ARG A 163 -7.54 21.71 -5.74
N TYR A 164 -7.50 20.60 -6.49
CA TYR A 164 -6.49 20.41 -7.53
C TYR A 164 -6.67 21.37 -8.70
N ALA A 165 -7.90 21.67 -9.10
CA ALA A 165 -8.18 22.65 -10.15
C ALA A 165 -7.78 24.08 -9.75
N ALA A 166 -7.91 24.44 -8.47
CA ALA A 166 -7.44 25.72 -7.94
C ALA A 166 -5.92 25.80 -7.96
N ALA A 167 -5.23 24.76 -7.45
CA ALA A 167 -3.78 24.71 -7.43
C ALA A 167 -3.14 24.77 -8.83
N ASP A 168 -3.77 24.12 -9.83
CA ASP A 168 -3.28 24.13 -11.22
C ASP A 168 -3.42 25.52 -11.88
N ARG A 169 -4.43 26.30 -11.48
CA ARG A 169 -4.60 27.70 -11.92
C ARG A 169 -3.57 28.63 -11.30
N GLU A 170 -3.25 28.47 -10.02
CA GLU A 170 -2.23 29.27 -9.35
C GLU A 170 -0.84 29.03 -9.96
N VAL A 171 -0.47 27.79 -10.24
CA VAL A 171 0.82 27.46 -10.87
C VAL A 171 0.90 28.03 -12.30
N LYS A 172 -0.18 27.94 -13.09
CA LYS A 172 -0.22 28.52 -14.46
C LYS A 172 -0.24 30.03 -14.45
N GLY A 173 -0.84 30.67 -13.43
CA GLY A 173 -0.85 32.12 -13.26
C GLY A 173 0.52 32.69 -12.88
N ALA A 174 1.26 31.99 -12.02
CA ALA A 174 2.59 32.40 -11.60
C ALA A 174 3.62 32.33 -12.75
N GLY A 175 3.55 31.29 -13.58
CA GLY A 175 4.47 31.14 -14.72
C GLY A 175 4.24 32.13 -15.87
N ARG A 176 3.06 32.76 -15.94
CA ARG A 176 2.77 33.79 -16.97
C ARG A 176 3.40 35.15 -16.61
N ASN A 177 3.48 35.47 -15.32
CA ASN A 177 4.08 36.74 -14.85
C ASN A 177 5.60 36.77 -14.93
N GLU A 178 6.28 35.61 -15.03
CA GLU A 178 7.74 35.54 -15.20
C GLU A 178 8.19 35.65 -16.66
N GLN A 179 7.30 35.42 -17.63
CA GLN A 179 7.61 35.56 -19.07
C GLN A 179 7.33 36.97 -19.63
N GLU A 180 6.68 37.83 -18.85
CA GLU A 180 6.39 39.24 -19.23
C GLU A 180 7.33 40.25 -18.56
N ARG A 181 8.39 39.82 -17.90
CA ARG A 181 9.48 40.66 -17.35
C ARG A 181 10.78 40.42 -18.06
#